data_d3545058135a292a99dbc26958ea7a7d
#
_entry.id   d3545058135a292a99dbc26958ea7a7d
#
_cell.length_a   1.000
_cell.length_b   1.000
_cell.length_c   1.000
_cell.angle_alpha   90.00
_cell.angle_beta   90.00
_cell.angle_gamma   90.00
#
_symmetry.space_group_name_H-M   'P 1'
#
loop_
_entity.id
_entity.type
_entity.pdbx_description
1 polymer ?
#
loop_
_entity_poly.entity_id
_entity_poly.type
_entity_poly.pdbx_seq_one_letter_code
_entity_poly.pdbx_strand_id
1 'polypeptide(L)' 'MRAGDLVRFRECTWHIEPKEYGDWKIGLLVEYTTWRKVAQILHNGELYQVRAQDVQIHKQAKRKGQN' A
#
# COMPACT_ATOMS: atom_id res chain seq x y z
N MET A 1 8.93 -2.34 -4.78
CA MET A 1 8.15 -1.35 -4.02
C MET A 1 9.05 -0.73 -2.96
N ARG A 2 9.12 0.57 -2.92
CA ARG A 2 10.01 1.27 -2.00
C ARG A 2 9.32 2.43 -1.33
N ALA A 3 9.79 2.82 -0.16
CA ALA A 3 9.29 3.99 0.52
C ALA A 3 9.36 5.21 -0.40
N GLY A 4 8.31 6.01 -0.42
CA GLY A 4 8.19 7.15 -1.32
C GLY A 4 7.37 6.89 -2.57
N ASP A 5 7.12 5.62 -2.91
CA ASP A 5 6.28 5.31 -4.05
C ASP A 5 4.82 5.65 -3.74
N LEU A 6 4.11 6.11 -4.77
CA LEU A 6 2.67 6.22 -4.67
C LEU A 6 2.07 4.85 -4.97
N VAL A 7 1.23 4.40 -4.08
CA VAL A 7 0.62 3.09 -4.20
C VAL A 7 -0.89 3.21 -4.08
N ARG A 8 -1.59 2.26 -4.67
CA ARG A 8 -3.01 2.10 -4.40
C ARG A 8 -3.18 0.87 -3.54
N PHE A 9 -4.06 0.97 -2.60
CA PHE A 9 -4.28 -0.09 -1.63
C PHE A 9 -5.76 -0.19 -1.30
N ARG A 10 -6.13 -1.30 -0.73
CA ARG A 10 -7.49 -1.51 -0.26
C ARG A 10 -7.45 -2.19 1.10
N GLU A 11 -8.46 -1.94 1.89
CA GLU A 11 -8.62 -2.64 3.16
C GLU A 11 -9.43 -3.91 2.93
N CYS A 12 -9.14 -4.93 3.71
CA CYS A 12 -9.85 -6.20 3.64
C CYS A 12 -10.33 -6.57 5.03
N THR A 13 -11.63 -6.80 5.17
CA THR A 13 -12.22 -7.26 6.43
C THR A 13 -12.21 -8.78 6.45
N TRP A 14 -11.04 -9.34 6.56
CA TRP A 14 -10.82 -10.78 6.42
C TRP A 14 -11.15 -11.58 7.67
N HIS A 15 -11.55 -10.92 8.73
CA HIS A 15 -12.05 -11.56 9.92
C HIS A 15 -13.58 -11.74 9.87
N ILE A 16 -14.22 -11.29 8.81
CA ILE A 16 -15.67 -11.40 8.60
C ILE A 16 -15.90 -12.28 7.38
N GLU A 17 -16.85 -13.18 7.48
CA GLU A 17 -17.22 -14.02 6.34
C GLU A 17 -18.57 -13.58 5.78
N PRO A 18 -18.72 -13.40 4.45
CA PRO A 18 -17.63 -13.44 3.47
C PRO A 18 -16.67 -12.25 3.62
N LYS A 19 -15.44 -12.43 3.11
CA LYS A 19 -14.46 -11.35 3.15
C LYS A 19 -14.94 -10.18 2.32
N GLU A 20 -14.75 -9.00 2.87
CA GLU A 20 -15.11 -7.77 2.18
C GLU A 20 -13.86 -6.95 1.92
N TYR A 21 -13.79 -6.39 0.72
CA TYR A 21 -12.70 -5.50 0.33
C TYR A 21 -13.25 -4.10 0.15
N GLY A 22 -12.54 -3.12 0.71
CA GLY A 22 -12.88 -1.73 0.51
C GLY A 22 -12.47 -1.25 -0.87
N ASP A 23 -12.82 -0.02 -1.17
CA ASP A 23 -12.42 0.61 -2.42
C ASP A 23 -10.91 0.85 -2.43
N TRP A 24 -10.34 0.86 -3.64
CA TRP A 24 -8.94 1.20 -3.82
C TRP A 24 -8.71 2.66 -3.48
N LYS A 25 -7.69 2.92 -2.67
CA LYS A 25 -7.28 4.26 -2.28
C LYS A 25 -5.83 4.47 -2.69
N ILE A 26 -5.44 5.73 -2.83
CA ILE A 26 -4.07 6.08 -3.19
C ILE A 26 -3.41 6.70 -1.98
N GLY A 27 -2.21 6.23 -1.67
CA GLY A 27 -1.44 6.76 -0.56
C GLY A 27 0.05 6.68 -0.84
N LEU A 28 0.83 7.16 0.13
CA LEU A 28 2.27 7.17 0.04
C LEU A 28 2.82 5.97 0.81
N LEU A 29 3.64 5.17 0.15
CA LEU A 29 4.27 4.04 0.81
C LEU A 29 5.34 4.55 1.78
N VAL A 30 5.17 4.26 3.05
CA VAL A 30 6.11 4.66 4.09
C VAL A 30 7.15 3.58 4.32
N GLU A 31 6.72 2.34 4.37
CA GLU A 31 7.62 1.23 4.61
C GLU A 31 7.02 -0.04 4.00
N TYR A 32 7.88 -0.90 3.49
CA TYR A 32 7.48 -2.20 2.99
C TYR A 32 8.39 -3.27 3.57
N THR A 33 7.81 -4.16 4.33
CA THR A 33 8.54 -5.24 4.97
C THR A 33 8.42 -6.49 4.12
N THR A 34 9.48 -6.83 3.40
CA THR A 34 9.44 -7.91 2.42
C THR A 34 9.25 -9.28 3.05
N TRP A 35 9.87 -9.53 4.19
CA TRP A 35 9.78 -10.83 4.82
C TRP A 35 8.42 -11.08 5.48
N ARG A 36 7.71 -10.03 5.83
CA ARG A 36 6.34 -10.14 6.36
C ARG A 36 5.29 -9.91 5.29
N LYS A 37 5.71 -9.36 4.15
CA LYS A 37 4.83 -9.00 3.05
C LYS A 37 3.74 -8.04 3.49
N VAL A 38 4.15 -7.00 4.22
CA VAL A 38 3.26 -6.00 4.77
C VAL A 38 3.75 -4.62 4.35
N ALA A 39 2.82 -3.76 3.93
CA ALA A 39 3.10 -2.39 3.54
C ALA A 39 2.46 -1.42 4.52
N GLN A 40 3.18 -0.38 4.89
CA GLN A 40 2.63 0.74 5.67
C GLN A 40 2.46 1.92 4.74
N ILE A 41 1.26 2.45 4.71
CA ILE A 41 0.86 3.46 3.74
C ILE A 41 0.24 4.64 4.46
N LEU A 42 0.68 5.84 4.11
CA LEU A 42 0.12 7.08 4.64
C LEU A 42 -0.98 7.57 3.70
N HIS A 43 -2.17 7.75 4.23
CA HIS A 43 -3.32 8.23 3.49
C HIS A 43 -4.15 9.15 4.36
N ASN A 44 -4.35 10.39 3.91
CA ASN A 44 -5.12 11.40 4.65
C ASN A 44 -4.64 11.58 6.10
N GLY A 45 -3.32 11.56 6.30
CA GLY A 45 -2.75 11.74 7.62
C GLY A 45 -2.82 10.52 8.53
N GLU A 46 -3.34 9.41 8.03
CA GLU A 46 -3.42 8.16 8.80
C GLU A 46 -2.52 7.11 8.20
N LEU A 47 -1.98 6.28 9.06
CA LEU A 47 -1.10 5.19 8.66
C LEU A 47 -1.90 3.90 8.57
N TYR A 48 -1.84 3.26 7.40
CA TYR A 48 -2.54 2.00 7.14
C TYR A 48 -1.52 0.89 6.97
N GLN A 49 -1.87 -0.28 7.47
CA GLN A 49 -1.04 -1.47 7.31
C GLN A 49 -1.83 -2.50 6.51
N VAL A 50 -1.33 -2.86 5.33
CA VAL A 50 -2.03 -3.79 4.44
C VAL A 50 -1.07 -4.86 3.96
N ARG A 51 -1.62 -5.97 3.54
CA ARG A 51 -0.82 -7.06 2.97
C ARG A 51 -0.35 -6.70 1.57
N ALA A 52 0.75 -7.30 1.17
CA ALA A 52 1.30 -7.07 -0.17
C ALA A 52 0.27 -7.33 -1.27
N GLN A 53 -0.60 -8.31 -1.08
CA GLN A 53 -1.63 -8.63 -2.08
C GLN A 53 -2.69 -7.54 -2.23
N ASP A 54 -2.80 -6.66 -1.24
CA ASP A 54 -3.81 -5.59 -1.23
C ASP A 54 -3.20 -4.24 -1.54
N VAL A 55 -2.01 -4.21 -2.09
CA VAL A 55 -1.33 -2.98 -2.47
C VAL A 55 -0.66 -3.16 -3.82
N GLN A 56 -0.73 -2.12 -4.65
CA GLN A 56 -0.11 -2.12 -5.97
C GLN A 56 0.56 -0.79 -6.21
N ILE A 57 1.64 -0.80 -6.98
CA ILE A 57 2.30 0.45 -7.35
C ILE A 57 1.37 1.24 -8.26
N HIS A 58 1.12 2.50 -7.88
CA HIS A 58 0.39 3.43 -8.72
C HIS A 58 1.38 4.28 -9.52
N LYS A 59 2.40 4.80 -8.84
CA LYS A 59 3.46 5.58 -9.48
C LYS A 59 4.73 5.44 -8.67
N GLN A 60 5.80 4.99 -9.33
CA GLN A 60 7.07 4.86 -8.67
C GLN A 60 7.66 6.23 -8.35
N ALA A 61 8.36 6.31 -7.23
CA ALA A 61 9.08 7.51 -6.87
C ALA A 61 10.12 7.83 -7.95
N LYS A 62 10.23 9.12 -8.28
CA LYS A 62 11.19 9.56 -9.28
C LYS A 62 12.59 9.35 -8.73
N ARG A 63 13.46 8.75 -9.53
CA ARG A 63 14.82 8.45 -9.13
C ARG A 63 15.80 9.13 -10.06
N LYS A 64 16.97 9.42 -9.50
CA LYS A 64 18.05 10.01 -10.28
C LYS A 64 18.42 9.08 -11.43
N GLY A 65 18.52 9.63 -12.63
CA GLY A 65 18.90 8.86 -13.81
C GLY A 65 17.75 8.17 -14.50
N GLN A 66 16.57 8.26 -13.98
CA GLN A 66 15.36 7.72 -14.61
C GLN A 66 14.58 8.82 -15.32
N ASN A 67 14.14 8.52 -16.52
CA ASN A 67 13.37 9.46 -17.31
C ASN A 67 12.00 8.89 -17.63
#